data_b77dffc41567c5d64ce386f312bc46c0
#
_entry.id   b77dffc41567c5d64ce386f312bc46c0
#
_cell.length_a   1.000
_cell.length_b   1.000
_cell.length_c   1.000
_cell.angle_alpha   90.00
_cell.angle_beta   90.00
_cell.angle_gamma   90.00
#
_symmetry.space_group_name_H-M   'P 1'
#
loop_
_entity.id
_entity.type
_entity.pdbx_description
1 polymer ?
#
loop_
_entity_poly.entity_id
_entity_poly.type
_entity_poly.pdbx_seq_one_letter_code
_entity_poly.pdbx_strand_id
1 'polypeptide(L)'
;MPTLKILIFPDPRLRTVATAVSSVDEKIKALVDSMLETMYEGKGIGLAATQVNVHKRIIVIDVSEEKNKPLVLINPLVEEIIEPEKMPYSEGCLSVPGFYEELERPSKVKIKATGLDNKSFSLEAEGILSVVIQHEMDHLDGKIFVDYLTNLKREIIRKKLLKQKKL
;
A
#
# COMPACT_ATOMS: atom_id res chain seq x y z
N MET A 1 6.02 17.99 7.68
CA MET A 1 6.67 17.44 6.48
C MET A 1 5.80 17.66 5.26
N PRO A 2 6.37 17.93 4.09
CA PRO A 2 5.57 18.17 2.90
C PRO A 2 4.87 16.90 2.43
N THR A 3 3.66 17.04 1.91
CA THR A 3 2.96 15.95 1.26
C THR A 3 3.58 15.66 -0.11
N LEU A 4 3.40 14.42 -0.58
CA LEU A 4 3.92 13.95 -1.84
C LEU A 4 2.78 13.76 -2.84
N LYS A 5 3.10 13.89 -4.12
CA LYS A 5 2.12 13.66 -5.18
C LYS A 5 1.88 12.17 -5.36
N ILE A 6 0.61 11.77 -5.33
CA ILE A 6 0.22 10.39 -5.54
C ILE A 6 0.07 10.11 -7.03
N LEU A 7 0.72 9.04 -7.51
CA LEU A 7 0.55 8.56 -8.88
C LEU A 7 -0.83 7.92 -9.03
N ILE A 8 -1.48 8.18 -10.14
CA ILE A 8 -2.85 7.70 -10.41
C ILE A 8 -2.83 6.67 -11.55
N PHE A 9 -3.52 5.54 -11.32
CA PHE A 9 -3.70 4.51 -12.35
C PHE A 9 -4.29 5.12 -13.64
N PRO A 10 -3.79 4.86 -14.84
CA PRO A 10 -2.82 3.81 -15.18
C PRO A 10 -1.37 4.29 -15.37
N ASP A 11 -0.89 5.23 -14.57
CA ASP A 11 0.49 5.71 -14.67
C ASP A 11 1.46 4.51 -14.65
N PRO A 12 2.33 4.36 -15.67
CA PRO A 12 3.20 3.19 -15.75
C PRO A 12 4.23 3.09 -14.64
N ARG A 13 4.54 4.18 -13.94
CA ARG A 13 5.47 4.16 -12.80
C ARG A 13 4.92 3.33 -11.64
N LEU A 14 3.60 3.13 -11.55
CA LEU A 14 2.98 2.24 -10.58
C LEU A 14 3.35 0.77 -10.80
N ARG A 15 3.89 0.43 -11.97
CA ARG A 15 4.30 -0.94 -12.32
C ARG A 15 5.76 -1.22 -11.99
N THR A 16 6.48 -0.28 -11.43
CA THR A 16 7.88 -0.45 -11.05
C THR A 16 7.99 -1.36 -9.84
N VAL A 17 8.87 -2.37 -9.91
CA VAL A 17 9.17 -3.23 -8.77
C VAL A 17 10.14 -2.48 -7.85
N ALA A 18 9.77 -2.32 -6.59
CA ALA A 18 10.57 -1.58 -5.62
C ALA A 18 11.80 -2.37 -5.19
N THR A 19 12.89 -1.65 -4.90
CA THR A 19 14.13 -2.24 -4.42
C THR A 19 14.22 -2.19 -2.89
N ALA A 20 14.96 -3.12 -2.31
CA ALA A 20 15.14 -3.17 -0.85
C ALA A 20 15.86 -1.91 -0.34
N VAL A 21 15.53 -1.52 0.88
CA VAL A 21 16.22 -0.45 1.61
C VAL A 21 17.42 -1.07 2.31
N SER A 22 18.63 -0.53 2.07
CA SER A 22 19.86 -1.06 2.67
C SER A 22 20.00 -0.72 4.15
N SER A 23 19.59 0.50 4.54
CA SER A 23 19.59 0.93 5.94
C SER A 23 18.60 2.07 6.14
N VAL A 24 18.09 2.19 7.35
CA VAL A 24 17.14 3.26 7.70
C VAL A 24 17.93 4.46 8.20
N ASP A 25 18.14 5.42 7.31
CA ASP A 25 18.84 6.68 7.61
C ASP A 25 17.84 7.84 7.77
N GLU A 26 18.35 9.05 7.94
CA GLU A 26 17.49 10.23 8.13
C GLU A 26 16.64 10.54 6.89
N LYS A 27 17.14 10.20 5.70
CA LYS A 27 16.37 10.39 4.45
C LYS A 27 15.16 9.45 4.41
N ILE A 28 15.34 8.20 4.84
CA ILE A 28 14.25 7.23 4.93
C ILE A 28 13.22 7.68 5.96
N LYS A 29 13.67 8.16 7.13
CA LYS A 29 12.76 8.67 8.16
C LYS A 29 11.95 9.87 7.67
N ALA A 30 12.59 10.81 6.97
CA ALA A 30 11.91 11.96 6.40
C ALA A 30 10.88 11.53 5.33
N LEU A 31 11.24 10.56 4.49
CA LEU A 31 10.32 10.00 3.50
C LEU A 31 9.10 9.37 4.16
N VAL A 32 9.31 8.58 5.21
CA VAL A 32 8.22 7.95 5.97
C VAL A 32 7.28 8.99 6.56
N ASP A 33 7.82 10.07 7.15
CA ASP A 33 6.99 11.16 7.69
C ASP A 33 6.14 11.80 6.59
N SER A 34 6.73 12.06 5.41
CA SER A 34 5.99 12.61 4.27
C SER A 34 4.95 11.63 3.74
N MET A 35 5.24 10.34 3.74
CA MET A 35 4.27 9.31 3.33
C MET A 35 3.08 9.26 4.29
N LEU A 36 3.33 9.33 5.61
CA LEU A 36 2.25 9.35 6.60
C LEU A 36 1.37 10.59 6.44
N GLU A 37 1.96 11.77 6.27
CA GLU A 37 1.22 13.00 6.00
C GLU A 37 0.35 12.88 4.75
N THR A 38 0.93 12.33 3.68
CA THR A 38 0.23 12.13 2.40
C THR A 38 -0.96 11.18 2.56
N MET A 39 -0.74 10.08 3.29
CA MET A 39 -1.78 9.08 3.57
C MET A 39 -2.94 9.72 4.35
N TYR A 40 -2.63 10.42 5.44
CA TYR A 40 -3.66 11.05 6.28
C TYR A 40 -4.42 12.14 5.53
N GLU A 41 -3.73 12.98 4.78
CA GLU A 41 -4.37 14.03 3.97
C GLU A 41 -5.35 13.44 2.96
N GLY A 42 -4.97 12.31 2.35
CA GLY A 42 -5.84 11.58 1.40
C GLY A 42 -6.91 10.74 2.07
N LYS A 43 -6.96 10.72 3.40
CA LYS A 43 -7.90 9.89 4.18
C LYS A 43 -7.76 8.40 3.88
N GLY A 44 -6.53 7.98 3.56
CA GLY A 44 -6.19 6.58 3.33
C GLY A 44 -5.80 5.87 4.61
N ILE A 45 -5.78 4.55 4.57
CA ILE A 45 -5.35 3.69 5.68
C ILE A 45 -4.04 2.98 5.39
N GLY A 46 -3.52 3.12 4.19
CA GLY A 46 -2.24 2.57 3.77
C GLY A 46 -1.67 3.32 2.59
N LEU A 47 -0.36 3.29 2.44
CA LEU A 47 0.34 3.88 1.31
C LEU A 47 1.69 3.19 1.12
N ALA A 48 2.00 2.84 -0.12
CA ALA A 48 3.30 2.29 -0.51
C ALA A 48 4.15 3.37 -1.17
N ALA A 49 5.46 3.32 -0.99
CA ALA A 49 6.38 4.31 -1.55
C ALA A 49 6.29 4.41 -3.07
N THR A 50 6.01 3.30 -3.76
CA THR A 50 5.80 3.28 -5.21
C THR A 50 4.73 4.29 -5.65
N GLN A 51 3.68 4.44 -4.86
CA GLN A 51 2.56 5.35 -5.18
C GLN A 51 2.96 6.82 -5.17
N VAL A 52 4.07 7.15 -4.54
CA VAL A 52 4.61 8.52 -4.52
C VAL A 52 5.91 8.62 -5.32
N ASN A 53 6.09 7.70 -6.26
CA ASN A 53 7.23 7.65 -7.19
C ASN A 53 8.59 7.45 -6.50
N VAL A 54 8.58 6.74 -5.38
CA VAL A 54 9.80 6.31 -4.69
C VAL A 54 9.80 4.79 -4.69
N HIS A 55 10.69 4.20 -5.46
CA HIS A 55 10.65 2.76 -5.72
C HIS A 55 11.52 1.99 -4.72
N LYS A 56 11.19 2.15 -3.46
CA LYS A 56 11.81 1.47 -2.33
C LYS A 56 10.75 0.69 -1.56
N ARG A 57 11.16 -0.41 -0.94
CA ARG A 57 10.22 -1.31 -0.25
C ARG A 57 9.85 -0.75 1.12
N ILE A 58 8.97 0.25 1.11
CA ILE A 58 8.47 0.92 2.31
C ILE A 58 6.95 1.04 2.19
N ILE A 59 6.23 0.66 3.25
CA ILE A 59 4.79 0.90 3.35
C ILE A 59 4.47 1.51 4.71
N VAL A 60 3.44 2.35 4.74
CA VAL A 60 2.90 2.92 5.97
C VAL A 60 1.42 2.56 6.05
N ILE A 61 0.93 2.28 7.26
CA ILE A 61 -0.43 1.82 7.50
C ILE A 61 -0.93 2.42 8.81
N ASP A 62 -2.19 2.83 8.84
CA ASP A 62 -2.89 3.15 10.06
C ASP A 62 -4.35 2.78 9.90
N VAL A 63 -4.75 1.67 10.51
CA VAL A 63 -6.14 1.18 10.49
C VAL A 63 -6.91 1.59 11.73
N SER A 64 -6.30 2.39 12.63
CA SER A 64 -6.97 2.84 13.84
C SER A 64 -8.06 3.88 13.53
N GLU A 65 -9.10 3.91 14.35
CA GLU A 65 -10.20 4.86 14.18
C GLU A 65 -9.73 6.30 14.44
N GLU A 66 -8.85 6.48 15.43
CA GLU A 66 -8.36 7.79 15.84
C GLU A 66 -7.17 8.31 15.03
N LYS A 67 -6.66 7.50 14.10
CA LYS A 67 -5.50 7.86 13.26
C LYS A 67 -4.26 8.23 14.08
N ASN A 68 -4.00 7.46 15.10
CA ASN A 68 -2.90 7.71 16.05
C ASN A 68 -2.02 6.47 16.28
N LYS A 69 -2.14 5.43 15.46
CA LYS A 69 -1.35 4.19 15.58
C LYS A 69 -0.72 3.81 14.24
N PRO A 70 0.19 4.67 13.71
CA PRO A 70 0.85 4.37 12.45
C PRO A 70 1.79 3.16 12.59
N LEU A 71 1.78 2.32 11.56
CA LEU A 71 2.66 1.18 11.43
C LEU A 71 3.55 1.40 10.21
N VAL A 72 4.85 1.23 10.37
CA VAL A 72 5.83 1.40 9.30
C VAL A 72 6.51 0.05 9.06
N LEU A 73 6.45 -0.42 7.82
CA LEU A 73 7.06 -1.68 7.42
C LEU A 73 8.08 -1.41 6.31
N ILE A 74 9.35 -1.68 6.60
CA ILE A 74 10.45 -1.52 5.65
C ILE A 74 10.94 -2.92 5.28
N ASN A 75 11.11 -3.17 4.00
CA ASN A 75 11.46 -4.48 3.45
C ASN A 75 10.51 -5.58 3.94
N PRO A 76 9.18 -5.37 3.86
CA PRO A 76 8.25 -6.38 4.35
C PRO A 76 8.26 -7.65 3.50
N LEU A 77 8.11 -8.80 4.16
CA LEU A 77 7.90 -10.06 3.46
C LEU A 77 6.92 -10.93 4.24
N VAL A 78 6.20 -11.78 3.53
CA VAL A 78 5.28 -12.73 4.14
C VAL A 78 6.08 -13.96 4.58
N GLU A 79 6.21 -14.17 5.90
CA GLU A 79 6.87 -15.35 6.43
C GLU A 79 5.95 -16.57 6.37
N GLU A 80 4.65 -16.36 6.63
CA GLU A 80 3.68 -17.45 6.72
C GLU A 80 2.28 -16.93 6.46
N ILE A 81 1.48 -17.70 5.73
CA ILE A 81 0.05 -17.51 5.63
C ILE A 81 -0.58 -18.39 6.70
N ILE A 82 -0.96 -17.78 7.83
CA ILE A 82 -1.43 -18.53 9.02
C ILE A 82 -2.82 -19.10 8.75
N GLU A 83 -3.73 -18.27 8.22
CA GLU A 83 -5.06 -18.70 7.82
C GLU A 83 -5.21 -18.43 6.32
N PRO A 84 -5.12 -19.49 5.49
CA PRO A 84 -5.25 -19.32 4.04
C PRO A 84 -6.69 -19.04 3.59
N GLU A 85 -7.67 -19.24 4.47
CA GLU A 85 -9.07 -18.92 4.16
C GLU A 85 -9.19 -17.46 3.81
N LYS A 86 -9.80 -17.19 2.65
CA LYS A 86 -9.90 -15.85 2.13
C LYS A 86 -11.07 -15.11 2.76
N MET A 87 -10.84 -13.85 3.08
CA MET A 87 -11.84 -12.95 3.63
C MET A 87 -12.20 -11.90 2.58
N PRO A 88 -13.50 -11.73 2.27
CA PRO A 88 -13.89 -10.67 1.34
C PRO A 88 -13.77 -9.30 2.01
N TYR A 89 -13.28 -8.33 1.26
CA TYR A 89 -13.15 -6.95 1.73
C TYR A 89 -13.25 -5.98 0.54
N SER A 90 -13.98 -4.89 0.75
CA SER A 90 -14.09 -3.84 -0.27
C SER A 90 -12.83 -2.98 -0.24
N GLU A 91 -11.96 -3.15 -1.23
CA GLU A 91 -10.69 -2.42 -1.33
C GLU A 91 -10.83 -1.17 -2.17
N GLY A 92 -10.18 -0.11 -1.71
CA GLY A 92 -9.98 1.11 -2.46
C GLY A 92 -8.51 1.50 -2.38
N CYS A 93 -8.09 2.49 -3.15
CA CYS A 93 -6.69 2.88 -3.23
C CYS A 93 -6.57 4.36 -3.58
N LEU A 94 -5.65 5.07 -2.94
CA LEU A 94 -5.41 6.48 -3.24
C LEU A 94 -4.94 6.68 -4.69
N SER A 95 -4.37 5.65 -5.30
CA SER A 95 -3.97 5.66 -6.73
C SER A 95 -5.11 5.31 -7.68
N VAL A 96 -6.27 4.91 -7.15
CA VAL A 96 -7.48 4.58 -7.93
C VAL A 96 -8.68 5.29 -7.27
N PRO A 97 -8.68 6.63 -7.25
CA PRO A 97 -9.65 7.39 -6.48
C PRO A 97 -11.09 7.19 -6.95
N GLY A 98 -12.00 7.02 -6.00
CA GLY A 98 -13.43 6.92 -6.26
C GLY A 98 -13.92 5.52 -6.64
N PHE A 99 -13.06 4.52 -6.65
CA PHE A 99 -13.45 3.16 -6.99
C PHE A 99 -13.15 2.20 -5.84
N TYR A 100 -14.12 1.33 -5.54
CA TYR A 100 -14.03 0.30 -4.52
C TYR A 100 -14.54 -0.99 -5.11
N GLU A 101 -13.80 -2.07 -4.91
CA GLU A 101 -14.18 -3.39 -5.42
C GLU A 101 -13.87 -4.46 -4.37
N GLU A 102 -14.73 -5.45 -4.28
CA GLU A 102 -14.54 -6.55 -3.35
C GLU A 102 -13.48 -7.52 -3.87
N LEU A 103 -12.49 -7.79 -3.04
CA LEU A 103 -11.47 -8.79 -3.28
C LEU A 103 -11.42 -9.76 -2.11
N GLU A 104 -10.89 -10.94 -2.36
CA GLU A 104 -10.67 -11.94 -1.32
C GLU A 104 -9.16 -12.13 -1.11
N ARG A 105 -8.73 -12.00 0.14
CA ARG A 105 -7.33 -12.20 0.53
C ARG A 105 -7.23 -13.07 1.76
N PRO A 106 -6.09 -13.76 1.99
CA PRO A 106 -5.87 -14.50 3.24
C PRO A 106 -6.18 -13.64 4.46
N SER A 107 -6.91 -14.21 5.42
CA SER A 107 -7.41 -13.48 6.59
C SER A 107 -6.35 -13.25 7.66
N LYS A 108 -5.30 -14.06 7.68
CA LYS A 108 -4.24 -13.93 8.69
C LYS A 108 -2.89 -14.31 8.11
N VAL A 109 -1.93 -13.40 8.25
CA VAL A 109 -0.56 -13.57 7.72
C VAL A 109 0.45 -13.15 8.79
N LYS A 110 1.65 -13.74 8.71
CA LYS A 110 2.79 -13.33 9.51
C LYS A 110 3.77 -12.59 8.61
N ILE A 111 4.09 -11.37 8.99
CA ILE A 111 4.95 -10.48 8.22
C ILE A 111 6.25 -10.25 8.98
N LYS A 112 7.37 -10.33 8.27
CA LYS A 112 8.66 -9.89 8.78
C LYS A 112 9.04 -8.58 8.10
N ALA A 113 9.51 -7.61 8.88
CA ALA A 113 9.89 -6.31 8.34
C ALA A 113 10.96 -5.67 9.21
N THR A 114 11.47 -4.53 8.77
CA THR A 114 12.37 -3.67 9.53
C THR A 114 11.60 -2.42 9.94
N GLY A 115 11.78 -1.99 11.18
CA GLY A 115 11.17 -0.76 11.71
C GLY A 115 12.06 0.46 11.50
N LEU A 116 11.56 1.63 11.91
CA LEU A 116 12.32 2.88 11.85
C LEU A 116 13.58 2.87 12.76
N ASP A 117 13.61 1.98 13.73
CA ASP A 117 14.78 1.77 14.61
C ASP A 117 15.85 0.90 13.95
N ASN A 118 15.67 0.55 12.69
CA ASN A 118 16.56 -0.31 11.90
C ASN A 118 16.65 -1.75 12.44
N LYS A 119 15.65 -2.18 13.23
CA LYS A 119 15.57 -3.52 13.80
C LYS A 119 14.50 -4.36 13.09
N SER A 120 14.82 -5.63 12.87
CA SER A 120 13.90 -6.61 12.32
C SER A 120 12.84 -6.98 13.38
N PHE A 121 11.60 -7.15 12.93
CA PHE A 121 10.51 -7.64 13.78
C PHE A 121 9.55 -8.49 12.97
N SER A 122 8.74 -9.28 13.67
CA SER A 122 7.67 -10.06 13.05
C SER A 122 6.32 -9.61 13.61
N LEU A 123 5.31 -9.64 12.76
CA LEU A 123 3.95 -9.19 13.09
C LEU A 123 2.94 -10.18 12.55
N GLU A 124 2.03 -10.64 13.40
CA GLU A 124 0.86 -11.39 12.95
C GLU A 124 -0.27 -10.38 12.69
N ALA A 125 -0.79 -10.37 11.47
CA ALA A 125 -1.86 -9.47 11.05
C ALA A 125 -3.10 -10.26 10.67
N GLU A 126 -4.25 -9.84 11.18
CA GLU A 126 -5.54 -10.45 10.86
C GLU A 126 -6.58 -9.37 10.53
N GLY A 127 -7.68 -9.79 9.91
CA GLY A 127 -8.76 -8.89 9.55
C GLY A 127 -8.31 -7.83 8.55
N ILE A 128 -8.75 -6.58 8.77
CA ILE A 128 -8.45 -5.47 7.88
C ILE A 128 -6.94 -5.21 7.77
N LEU A 129 -6.19 -5.38 8.86
CA LEU A 129 -4.75 -5.18 8.84
C LEU A 129 -4.06 -6.15 7.88
N SER A 130 -4.49 -7.42 7.86
CA SER A 130 -3.97 -8.42 6.92
C SER A 130 -4.22 -8.01 5.47
N VAL A 131 -5.43 -7.54 5.18
CA VAL A 131 -5.81 -7.09 3.84
C VAL A 131 -4.97 -5.89 3.40
N VAL A 132 -4.86 -4.88 4.27
CA VAL A 132 -4.14 -3.64 3.93
C VAL A 132 -2.67 -3.91 3.71
N ILE A 133 -2.04 -4.71 4.56
CA ILE A 133 -0.62 -5.07 4.38
C ILE A 133 -0.41 -5.73 3.01
N GLN A 134 -1.24 -6.70 2.66
CA GLN A 134 -1.12 -7.41 1.39
C GLN A 134 -1.36 -6.48 0.20
N HIS A 135 -2.34 -5.58 0.30
CA HIS A 135 -2.61 -4.56 -0.73
C HIS A 135 -1.38 -3.68 -0.96
N GLU A 136 -0.77 -3.18 0.12
CA GLU A 136 0.39 -2.30 0.00
C GLU A 136 1.64 -3.06 -0.47
N MET A 137 1.82 -4.31 -0.05
CA MET A 137 2.92 -5.14 -0.55
C MET A 137 2.81 -5.40 -2.05
N ASP A 138 1.59 -5.55 -2.57
CA ASP A 138 1.37 -5.69 -4.02
C ASP A 138 1.92 -4.48 -4.77
N HIS A 139 1.73 -3.25 -4.26
CA HIS A 139 2.29 -2.06 -4.88
C HIS A 139 3.81 -2.14 -5.02
N LEU A 140 4.48 -2.71 -4.03
CA LEU A 140 5.95 -2.86 -4.08
C LEU A 140 6.39 -3.83 -5.18
N ASP A 141 5.50 -4.70 -5.63
CA ASP A 141 5.74 -5.64 -6.73
C ASP A 141 5.14 -5.16 -8.05
N GLY A 142 4.68 -3.92 -8.10
CA GLY A 142 4.10 -3.33 -9.31
C GLY A 142 2.66 -3.77 -9.58
N LYS A 143 1.96 -4.27 -8.56
CA LYS A 143 0.58 -4.74 -8.68
C LYS A 143 -0.39 -3.74 -8.04
N ILE A 144 -1.59 -3.65 -8.59
CA ILE A 144 -2.66 -2.81 -8.08
C ILE A 144 -3.90 -3.68 -7.94
N PHE A 145 -4.80 -3.35 -7.01
CA PHE A 145 -5.98 -4.19 -6.77
C PHE A 145 -6.85 -4.39 -8.02
N VAL A 146 -6.83 -3.46 -8.97
CA VAL A 146 -7.58 -3.60 -10.24
C VAL A 146 -7.10 -4.80 -11.07
N ASP A 147 -5.89 -5.30 -10.81
CA ASP A 147 -5.32 -6.45 -11.52
C ASP A 147 -6.08 -7.73 -11.20
N TYR A 148 -6.78 -7.77 -10.07
CA TYR A 148 -7.59 -8.91 -9.64
C TYR A 148 -9.02 -8.86 -10.19
N LEU A 149 -9.39 -7.77 -10.88
CA LEU A 149 -10.71 -7.57 -11.44
C LEU A 149 -10.80 -8.15 -12.86
N THR A 150 -12.02 -8.28 -13.37
CA THR A 150 -12.22 -8.67 -14.77
C THR A 150 -11.61 -7.60 -15.69
N ASN A 151 -11.25 -8.01 -16.90
CA ASN A 151 -10.73 -7.07 -17.91
C ASN A 151 -11.71 -5.93 -18.17
N LEU A 152 -13.01 -6.24 -18.18
CA LEU A 152 -14.04 -5.23 -18.41
C LEU A 152 -14.07 -4.18 -17.30
N LYS A 153 -14.09 -4.61 -16.03
CA LYS A 153 -14.08 -3.67 -14.88
C LYS A 153 -12.82 -2.82 -14.87
N ARG A 154 -11.67 -3.43 -15.08
CA ARG A 154 -10.38 -2.71 -15.11
C ARG A 154 -10.36 -1.66 -16.21
N GLU A 155 -10.84 -1.99 -17.40
CA GLU A 155 -10.89 -1.04 -18.53
C GLU A 155 -11.85 0.11 -18.27
N ILE A 156 -12.99 -0.14 -17.64
CA ILE A 156 -13.94 0.91 -17.25
C ILE A 156 -13.28 1.90 -16.30
N ILE A 157 -12.60 1.39 -15.27
CA ILE A 157 -11.89 2.22 -14.29
C ILE A 157 -10.78 3.02 -14.97
N ARG A 158 -9.98 2.35 -15.79
CA ARG A 158 -8.87 2.98 -16.52
C ARG A 158 -9.36 4.16 -17.37
N LYS A 159 -10.41 3.96 -18.16
CA LYS A 159 -10.96 5.01 -19.02
C LYS A 159 -11.52 6.17 -18.22
N LYS A 160 -12.21 5.90 -17.12
CA LYS A 160 -12.75 6.98 -16.26
C LYS A 160 -11.65 7.81 -15.63
N LEU A 161 -10.59 7.18 -15.13
CA LEU A 161 -9.47 7.90 -14.53
C LEU A 161 -8.67 8.70 -15.55
N LEU A 162 -8.47 8.17 -16.76
CA LEU A 162 -7.83 8.91 -17.85
C LEU A 162 -8.65 10.14 -18.25
N LYS A 163 -9.97 10.03 -18.27
CA LYS A 163 -10.87 11.13 -18.57
C LYS A 163 -10.80 12.22 -17.50
N GLN A 164 -10.77 11.83 -16.21
CA GLN A 164 -10.63 12.78 -15.10
C GLN A 164 -9.31 13.54 -15.16
N LYS A 165 -8.22 12.87 -15.56
CA LYS A 165 -6.90 13.49 -15.66
C LYS A 165 -6.84 14.60 -16.72
N LYS A 166 -7.69 14.53 -17.75
CA LYS A 166 -7.76 15.54 -18.82
C LYS A 166 -8.53 16.80 -18.42
N LEU A 167 -9.22 16.77 -17.29
CA LEU A 167 -9.90 17.92 -16.73
C LEU A 167 -8.96 18.66 -15.79
#